data_865a1bb450dfec60947ca82f54513314
#
_entry.id   865a1bb450dfec60947ca82f54513314
#
_cell.length_a   1.000
_cell.length_b   1.000
_cell.length_c   1.000
_cell.angle_alpha   90.00
_cell.angle_beta   90.00
_cell.angle_gamma   90.00
#
_symmetry.space_group_name_H-M   'P 1'
#
loop_
_entity.id
_entity.type
_entity.pdbx_description
1 polymer ?
#
loop_
_entity_poly.entity_id
_entity_poly.type
_entity_poly.pdbx_seq_one_letter_code
_entity_poly.pdbx_strand_id
1 'polypeptide(L)'
;SGQAYRKSQNKKDSIIRSQIGFEIIGSKDEKNDDKEIITTSLKSLQNIKYSSGSLTIGNIEIFNLMISKLNIPKRWKLRLSRHFWREKYFNDLLERLETNSDVDPTIVEIDKKRYLKMLKEDLFKVVAGRSVNEILKRFNNKIKDPRGASKGKNVTKIIKEFLKIKCPINKAASELNNFFKKNKINLVVDQNYFPNSNNKISKLNVFFSASFGRQLEYYTGMVFKIDIISNSKIINCCAGGRYDRLISDLGSKKKVSAVGAAFNL
;
A
#
# COMPACT_ATOMS: atom_id res chain seq x y z
N SER A 1 -22.95 10.36 -8.42
CA SER A 1 -23.50 9.09 -7.92
C SER A 1 -23.62 8.11 -9.05
N GLY A 2 -23.48 6.81 -8.76
CA GLY A 2 -23.58 5.76 -9.76
C GLY A 2 -23.59 4.36 -9.15
N GLN A 3 -23.68 3.38 -10.02
CA GLN A 3 -23.59 1.97 -9.63
C GLN A 3 -22.16 1.46 -9.82
N ALA A 4 -21.60 0.84 -8.79
CA ALA A 4 -20.33 0.15 -8.84
C ALA A 4 -20.55 -1.36 -8.86
N TYR A 5 -19.86 -2.04 -9.76
CA TYR A 5 -19.92 -3.49 -9.90
C TYR A 5 -18.70 -4.09 -9.20
N ARG A 6 -18.94 -4.88 -8.14
CA ARG A 6 -17.86 -5.54 -7.39
C ARG A 6 -18.13 -7.02 -7.23
N LYS A 7 -17.16 -7.85 -7.59
CA LYS A 7 -17.23 -9.29 -7.32
C LYS A 7 -17.25 -9.50 -5.80
N SER A 8 -18.38 -9.99 -5.26
CA SER A 8 -18.48 -10.35 -3.85
C SER A 8 -17.79 -11.70 -3.59
N GLN A 9 -17.16 -11.82 -2.42
CA GLN A 9 -16.65 -13.11 -1.95
C GLN A 9 -17.78 -14.01 -1.43
N ASN A 10 -18.90 -13.42 -1.01
CA ASN A 10 -20.09 -14.14 -0.58
C ASN A 10 -21.14 -14.16 -1.72
N LYS A 11 -21.59 -15.34 -2.10
CA LYS A 11 -22.62 -15.52 -3.16
C LYS A 11 -23.97 -14.82 -2.86
N LYS A 12 -24.21 -14.44 -1.59
CA LYS A 12 -25.43 -13.77 -1.15
C LYS A 12 -25.38 -12.24 -1.26
N ASP A 13 -24.19 -11.66 -1.46
CA ASP A 13 -24.07 -10.21 -1.54
C ASP A 13 -24.36 -9.71 -2.95
N SER A 14 -25.03 -8.58 -3.07
CA SER A 14 -25.25 -7.94 -4.37
C SER A 14 -23.91 -7.59 -5.04
N ILE A 15 -23.80 -7.88 -6.33
CA ILE A 15 -22.67 -7.47 -7.18
C ILE A 15 -22.76 -5.97 -7.48
N ILE A 16 -23.98 -5.41 -7.44
CA ILE A 16 -24.24 -3.98 -7.73
C ILE A 16 -24.34 -3.24 -6.40
N ARG A 17 -23.57 -2.18 -6.27
CA ARG A 17 -23.60 -1.26 -5.12
C ARG A 17 -23.79 0.15 -5.61
N SER A 18 -24.75 0.86 -5.07
CA SER A 18 -24.89 2.29 -5.30
C SER A 18 -23.82 3.03 -4.50
N GLN A 19 -23.12 3.96 -5.15
CA GLN A 19 -22.05 4.75 -4.53
C GLN A 19 -22.19 6.24 -4.88
N ILE A 20 -21.80 7.09 -3.94
CA ILE A 20 -21.57 8.51 -4.18
C ILE A 20 -20.08 8.75 -3.92
N GLY A 21 -19.36 9.29 -4.90
CA GLY A 21 -17.93 9.62 -4.76
C GLY A 21 -17.67 11.09 -5.07
N PHE A 22 -16.54 11.57 -4.58
CA PHE A 22 -15.98 12.87 -4.90
C PHE A 22 -14.46 12.78 -4.93
N GLU A 23 -13.86 13.58 -5.83
CA GLU A 23 -12.46 13.50 -6.19
C GLU A 23 -11.87 14.91 -6.30
N ILE A 24 -10.62 15.08 -5.87
CA ILE A 24 -9.80 16.27 -6.14
C ILE A 24 -8.66 15.80 -7.06
N ILE A 25 -8.61 16.37 -8.27
CA ILE A 25 -7.66 15.96 -9.30
C ILE A 25 -6.89 17.18 -9.80
N GLY A 26 -5.55 17.06 -9.92
CA GLY A 26 -4.69 18.09 -10.49
C GLY A 26 -4.34 19.24 -9.56
N SER A 27 -4.69 19.18 -8.28
CA SER A 27 -4.27 20.14 -7.26
C SER A 27 -2.75 20.07 -7.02
N LYS A 28 -2.19 21.19 -6.52
CA LYS A 28 -0.77 21.30 -6.13
C LYS A 28 -0.55 21.22 -4.62
N ASP A 29 -1.61 21.15 -3.82
CA ASP A 29 -1.55 21.12 -2.36
C ASP A 29 -2.05 19.77 -1.81
N GLU A 30 -1.27 18.72 -2.05
CA GLU A 30 -1.61 17.35 -1.71
C GLU A 30 -2.03 17.18 -0.23
N LYS A 31 -1.37 17.89 0.70
CA LYS A 31 -1.68 17.78 2.13
C LYS A 31 -3.03 18.38 2.48
N ASN A 32 -3.37 19.50 1.86
CA ASN A 32 -4.66 20.14 2.08
C ASN A 32 -5.78 19.33 1.44
N ASP A 33 -5.55 18.80 0.24
CA ASP A 33 -6.49 17.93 -0.46
C ASP A 33 -6.84 16.68 0.37
N ASP A 34 -5.85 16.02 0.98
CA ASP A 34 -6.07 14.87 1.86
C ASP A 34 -6.96 15.22 3.06
N LYS A 35 -6.74 16.41 3.66
CA LYS A 35 -7.57 16.92 4.75
C LYS A 35 -8.98 17.25 4.29
N GLU A 36 -9.10 17.85 3.12
CA GLU A 36 -10.38 18.25 2.54
C GLU A 36 -11.26 17.04 2.25
N ILE A 37 -10.70 15.98 1.63
CA ILE A 37 -11.42 14.73 1.37
C ILE A 37 -11.93 14.10 2.68
N ILE A 38 -11.09 13.99 3.70
CA ILE A 38 -11.52 13.45 5.00
C ILE A 38 -12.58 14.36 5.65
N THR A 39 -12.37 15.68 5.64
CA THR A 39 -13.29 16.63 6.25
C THR A 39 -14.66 16.58 5.56
N THR A 40 -14.68 16.53 4.23
CA THR A 40 -15.92 16.43 3.45
C THR A 40 -16.62 15.09 3.73
N SER A 41 -15.86 13.99 3.82
CA SER A 41 -16.41 12.69 4.22
C SER A 41 -17.05 12.75 5.61
N LEU A 42 -16.42 13.38 6.57
CA LEU A 42 -16.95 13.52 7.94
C LEU A 42 -18.18 14.43 8.00
N LYS A 43 -18.18 15.53 7.24
CA LYS A 43 -19.35 16.43 7.14
C LYS A 43 -20.56 15.72 6.54
N SER A 44 -20.36 14.86 5.55
CA SER A 44 -21.42 14.08 4.93
C SER A 44 -22.12 13.11 5.89
N LEU A 45 -21.45 12.75 7.00
CA LEU A 45 -22.04 11.89 8.04
C LEU A 45 -22.94 12.63 9.06
N GLN A 46 -22.92 13.97 9.06
CA GLN A 46 -23.63 14.74 10.10
C GLN A 46 -25.15 14.49 10.15
N ASN A 47 -25.74 14.15 9.01
CA ASN A 47 -27.16 13.86 8.88
C ASN A 47 -27.52 12.38 9.00
N ILE A 48 -26.52 11.51 9.23
CA ILE A 48 -26.72 10.08 9.38
C ILE A 48 -26.81 9.73 10.87
N LYS A 49 -27.86 8.98 11.25
CA LYS A 49 -27.99 8.49 12.63
C LYS A 49 -27.10 7.28 12.86
N TYR A 50 -26.13 7.42 13.76
CA TYR A 50 -25.27 6.31 14.23
C TYR A 50 -24.90 6.49 15.70
N SER A 51 -24.63 5.39 16.39
CA SER A 51 -24.30 5.42 17.82
C SER A 51 -22.83 5.76 18.07
N SER A 52 -21.95 5.16 17.31
CA SER A 52 -20.49 5.34 17.40
C SER A 52 -19.85 4.91 16.10
N GLY A 53 -18.53 5.10 15.97
CA GLY A 53 -17.79 4.63 14.81
C GLY A 53 -16.29 4.86 14.92
N SER A 54 -15.59 4.56 13.83
CA SER A 54 -14.15 4.78 13.72
C SER A 54 -13.76 5.29 12.35
N LEU A 55 -12.77 6.18 12.34
CA LEU A 55 -12.01 6.57 11.17
C LEU A 55 -10.64 5.91 11.27
N THR A 56 -10.37 4.95 10.40
CA THR A 56 -9.06 4.31 10.30
C THR A 56 -8.28 4.93 9.15
N ILE A 57 -7.06 5.38 9.44
CA ILE A 57 -6.15 6.01 8.47
C ILE A 57 -4.90 5.14 8.34
N GLY A 58 -4.47 4.92 7.13
CA GLY A 58 -3.18 4.31 6.77
C GLY A 58 -2.40 5.24 5.85
N ASN A 59 -1.13 4.89 5.62
CA ASN A 59 -0.31 5.63 4.67
C ASN A 59 0.69 4.69 3.99
N ILE A 60 0.50 4.46 2.69
CA ILE A 60 1.32 3.56 1.86
C ILE A 60 2.69 4.18 1.61
N GLU A 61 2.78 5.50 1.54
CA GLU A 61 4.06 6.18 1.35
C GLU A 61 5.01 5.93 2.53
N ILE A 62 4.52 6.00 3.78
CA ILE A 62 5.34 5.71 4.98
C ILE A 62 5.89 4.28 4.92
N PHE A 63 5.07 3.30 4.51
CA PHE A 63 5.55 1.94 4.30
C PHE A 63 6.66 1.87 3.24
N ASN A 64 6.46 2.50 2.09
CA ASN A 64 7.45 2.54 1.01
C ASN A 64 8.75 3.23 1.42
N LEU A 65 8.66 4.35 2.16
CA LEU A 65 9.81 5.05 2.72
C LEU A 65 10.58 4.14 3.69
N MET A 66 9.89 3.46 4.61
CA MET A 66 10.50 2.50 5.52
C MET A 66 11.23 1.39 4.74
N ILE A 67 10.56 0.72 3.77
CA ILE A 67 11.17 -0.33 2.94
C ILE A 67 12.41 0.20 2.20
N SER A 68 12.39 1.45 1.74
CA SER A 68 13.53 2.06 1.03
C SER A 68 14.78 2.17 1.91
N LYS A 69 14.61 2.31 3.23
CA LYS A 69 15.70 2.45 4.22
C LYS A 69 16.22 1.12 4.77
N LEU A 70 15.50 0.00 4.57
CA LEU A 70 15.94 -1.30 5.04
C LEU A 70 17.18 -1.78 4.27
N ASN A 71 18.08 -2.48 4.97
CA ASN A 71 19.31 -3.02 4.38
C ASN A 71 19.04 -4.38 3.68
N ILE A 72 18.32 -4.31 2.56
CA ILE A 72 18.05 -5.45 1.68
C ILE A 72 18.27 -5.03 0.22
N PRO A 73 18.51 -6.01 -0.70
CA PRO A 73 18.71 -5.72 -2.11
C PRO A 73 17.53 -4.94 -2.73
N LYS A 74 17.83 -4.01 -3.65
CA LYS A 74 16.83 -3.18 -4.36
C LYS A 74 15.69 -4.00 -4.95
N ARG A 75 15.99 -5.20 -5.47
CA ARG A 75 15.01 -6.14 -6.00
C ARG A 75 13.92 -6.50 -4.98
N TRP A 76 14.32 -6.76 -3.73
CA TRP A 76 13.39 -7.08 -2.66
C TRP A 76 12.56 -5.87 -2.21
N LYS A 77 13.18 -4.70 -2.11
CA LYS A 77 12.46 -3.45 -1.82
C LYS A 77 11.32 -3.24 -2.82
N LEU A 78 11.62 -3.35 -4.12
CA LEU A 78 10.63 -3.19 -5.19
C LEU A 78 9.52 -4.27 -5.14
N ARG A 79 9.88 -5.54 -4.84
CA ARG A 79 8.88 -6.62 -4.72
C ARG A 79 7.94 -6.39 -3.53
N LEU A 80 8.48 -6.06 -2.37
CA LEU A 80 7.69 -5.80 -1.16
C LEU A 80 6.77 -4.60 -1.35
N SER A 81 7.27 -3.48 -1.88
CA SER A 81 6.43 -2.30 -2.16
C SER A 81 5.34 -2.60 -3.19
N ARG A 82 5.69 -3.28 -4.30
CA ARG A 82 4.72 -3.59 -5.35
C ARG A 82 3.61 -4.52 -4.92
N HIS A 83 3.89 -5.47 -4.02
CA HIS A 83 2.93 -6.50 -3.62
C HIS A 83 2.36 -6.27 -2.22
N PHE A 84 2.55 -5.10 -1.65
CA PHE A 84 2.02 -4.75 -0.34
C PHE A 84 0.51 -4.94 -0.23
N TRP A 85 -0.22 -4.64 -1.28
CA TRP A 85 -1.68 -4.75 -1.36
C TRP A 85 -2.19 -6.20 -1.43
N ARG A 86 -1.35 -7.18 -1.85
CA ARG A 86 -1.71 -8.61 -1.92
C ARG A 86 -1.32 -9.33 -0.64
N GLU A 87 -2.15 -9.27 0.38
CA GLU A 87 -1.81 -9.74 1.72
C GLU A 87 -1.22 -11.15 1.76
N LYS A 88 -1.89 -12.14 1.15
CA LYS A 88 -1.40 -13.52 1.09
C LYS A 88 -0.03 -13.61 0.41
N TYR A 89 0.09 -13.04 -0.79
CA TYR A 89 1.34 -13.08 -1.54
C TYR A 89 2.47 -12.29 -0.86
N PHE A 90 2.13 -11.19 -0.18
CA PHE A 90 3.09 -10.41 0.59
C PHE A 90 3.65 -11.23 1.78
N ASN A 91 2.80 -11.97 2.48
CA ASN A 91 3.23 -12.86 3.55
C ASN A 91 4.13 -14.00 3.02
N ASP A 92 3.80 -14.59 1.86
CA ASP A 92 4.66 -15.56 1.17
C ASP A 92 6.02 -14.95 0.79
N LEU A 93 6.06 -13.67 0.39
CA LEU A 93 7.31 -12.95 0.13
C LEU A 93 8.15 -12.76 1.40
N LEU A 94 7.51 -12.44 2.53
CA LEU A 94 8.21 -12.33 3.81
C LEU A 94 8.79 -13.66 4.26
N GLU A 95 8.06 -14.75 4.10
CA GLU A 95 8.55 -16.11 4.38
C GLU A 95 9.76 -16.47 3.51
N ARG A 96 9.69 -16.21 2.20
CA ARG A 96 10.83 -16.42 1.28
C ARG A 96 12.04 -15.55 1.64
N LEU A 97 11.81 -14.32 2.10
CA LEU A 97 12.88 -13.44 2.56
C LEU A 97 13.52 -13.99 3.85
N GLU A 98 12.72 -14.54 4.75
CA GLU A 98 13.15 -15.12 6.03
C GLU A 98 13.93 -16.41 5.84
N THR A 99 13.44 -17.32 5.01
CA THR A 99 14.02 -18.65 4.77
C THR A 99 15.12 -18.66 3.73
N ASN A 100 15.30 -17.56 2.99
CA ASN A 100 16.21 -17.47 1.85
C ASN A 100 15.94 -18.50 0.73
N SER A 101 14.72 -18.98 0.62
CA SER A 101 14.31 -20.06 -0.29
C SER A 101 13.98 -19.62 -1.72
N ASP A 102 14.05 -18.31 -2.01
CA ASP A 102 13.52 -17.76 -3.27
C ASP A 102 14.38 -18.10 -4.50
N VAL A 103 15.70 -18.23 -4.36
CA VAL A 103 16.59 -18.45 -5.50
C VAL A 103 17.90 -19.08 -5.07
N ASP A 104 18.20 -20.25 -5.62
CA ASP A 104 19.55 -20.80 -5.63
C ASP A 104 20.36 -20.09 -6.74
N PRO A 105 21.46 -19.40 -6.43
CA PRO A 105 22.30 -18.74 -7.43
C PRO A 105 22.79 -19.69 -8.53
N THR A 106 23.07 -20.94 -8.18
CA THR A 106 23.56 -21.97 -9.12
C THR A 106 22.51 -22.29 -10.17
N ILE A 107 21.24 -22.46 -9.76
CA ILE A 107 20.11 -22.68 -10.69
C ILE A 107 19.94 -21.46 -11.61
N VAL A 108 20.06 -20.24 -11.06
CA VAL A 108 19.94 -19.02 -11.86
C VAL A 108 21.06 -18.89 -12.88
N GLU A 109 22.28 -19.32 -12.55
CA GLU A 109 23.40 -19.35 -13.50
C GLU A 109 23.16 -20.36 -14.63
N ILE A 110 22.64 -21.53 -14.31
CA ILE A 110 22.24 -22.54 -15.30
C ILE A 110 21.18 -21.98 -16.23
N ASP A 111 20.12 -21.38 -15.68
CA ASP A 111 19.05 -20.75 -16.47
C ASP A 111 19.59 -19.62 -17.35
N LYS A 112 20.52 -18.81 -16.84
CA LYS A 112 21.17 -17.75 -17.62
C LYS A 112 21.97 -18.32 -18.79
N LYS A 113 22.77 -19.38 -18.55
CA LYS A 113 23.55 -20.06 -19.61
C LYS A 113 22.61 -20.64 -20.67
N ARG A 114 21.51 -21.28 -20.25
CA ARG A 114 20.48 -21.81 -21.14
C ARG A 114 19.86 -20.71 -22.00
N TYR A 115 19.48 -19.60 -21.39
CA TYR A 115 18.94 -18.45 -22.11
C TYR A 115 19.93 -17.87 -23.14
N LEU A 116 21.22 -17.73 -22.75
CA LEU A 116 22.27 -17.27 -23.68
C LEU A 116 22.47 -18.22 -24.85
N LYS A 117 22.35 -19.55 -24.65
CA LYS A 117 22.38 -20.54 -25.72
C LYS A 117 21.21 -20.36 -26.68
N MET A 118 19.99 -20.22 -26.17
CA MET A 118 18.79 -20.00 -26.97
C MET A 118 18.84 -18.69 -27.79
N LEU A 119 19.50 -17.65 -27.25
CA LEU A 119 19.73 -16.40 -28.00
C LEU A 119 20.69 -16.59 -29.18
N LYS A 120 21.72 -17.45 -29.06
CA LYS A 120 22.63 -17.76 -30.16
C LYS A 120 21.94 -18.53 -31.28
N GLU A 121 20.93 -19.31 -30.93
CA GLU A 121 20.10 -20.10 -31.87
C GLU A 121 18.94 -19.26 -32.46
N ASP A 122 18.93 -17.94 -32.24
CA ASP A 122 17.94 -16.95 -32.72
C ASP A 122 16.48 -17.24 -32.28
N LEU A 123 16.31 -18.11 -31.29
CA LEU A 123 15.00 -18.61 -30.86
C LEU A 123 14.15 -17.56 -30.13
N PHE A 124 14.78 -16.53 -29.51
CA PHE A 124 14.03 -15.49 -28.79
C PHE A 124 14.77 -14.15 -28.71
N LYS A 125 14.29 -13.15 -29.45
CA LYS A 125 14.79 -11.76 -29.32
C LYS A 125 14.06 -10.94 -28.26
N VAL A 126 12.79 -11.22 -28.05
CA VAL A 126 11.94 -10.55 -27.06
C VAL A 126 11.06 -11.56 -26.34
N VAL A 127 11.11 -11.61 -25.01
CA VAL A 127 10.25 -12.47 -24.19
C VAL A 127 9.32 -11.60 -23.35
N ALA A 128 8.03 -11.71 -23.57
CA ALA A 128 6.99 -10.96 -22.83
C ALA A 128 7.26 -9.44 -22.82
N GLY A 129 7.61 -8.86 -23.99
CA GLY A 129 7.88 -7.42 -24.15
C GLY A 129 9.17 -6.91 -23.53
N ARG A 130 10.09 -7.81 -23.09
CA ARG A 130 11.36 -7.43 -22.46
C ARG A 130 12.53 -7.64 -23.39
N SER A 131 13.45 -6.67 -23.42
CA SER A 131 14.69 -6.76 -24.16
C SER A 131 15.64 -7.81 -23.54
N VAL A 132 16.57 -8.34 -24.34
CA VAL A 132 17.63 -9.24 -23.90
C VAL A 132 18.43 -8.65 -22.73
N ASN A 133 18.77 -7.37 -22.81
CA ASN A 133 19.53 -6.68 -21.75
C ASN A 133 18.77 -6.62 -20.43
N GLU A 134 17.46 -6.42 -20.43
CA GLU A 134 16.64 -6.43 -19.23
C GLU A 134 16.58 -7.83 -18.61
N ILE A 135 16.49 -8.88 -19.43
CA ILE A 135 16.46 -10.27 -18.96
C ILE A 135 17.82 -10.63 -18.35
N LEU A 136 18.93 -10.34 -19.02
CA LEU A 136 20.27 -10.59 -18.49
C LEU A 136 20.53 -9.80 -17.20
N LYS A 137 20.10 -8.54 -17.12
CA LYS A 137 20.19 -7.73 -15.89
C LYS A 137 19.42 -8.38 -14.73
N ARG A 138 18.29 -9.00 -15.01
CA ARG A 138 17.50 -9.73 -13.98
C ARG A 138 18.22 -10.98 -13.50
N PHE A 139 18.81 -11.78 -14.38
CA PHE A 139 19.63 -12.93 -13.99
C PHE A 139 20.80 -12.48 -13.11
N ASN A 140 21.56 -11.48 -13.53
CA ASN A 140 22.69 -10.95 -12.78
C ASN A 140 22.28 -10.43 -11.39
N ASN A 141 21.15 -9.74 -11.29
CA ASN A 141 20.62 -9.24 -10.01
C ASN A 141 20.21 -10.40 -9.08
N LYS A 142 19.70 -11.51 -9.63
CA LYS A 142 19.36 -12.69 -8.84
C LYS A 142 20.61 -13.43 -8.33
N ILE A 143 21.63 -13.59 -9.18
CA ILE A 143 22.90 -14.24 -8.83
C ILE A 143 23.63 -13.45 -7.75
N LYS A 144 23.64 -12.10 -7.85
CA LYS A 144 24.31 -11.20 -6.91
C LYS A 144 23.49 -10.84 -5.68
N ASP A 145 22.38 -11.52 -5.43
CA ASP A 145 21.52 -11.22 -4.28
C ASP A 145 22.19 -11.70 -2.98
N PRO A 146 22.78 -10.81 -2.15
CA PRO A 146 23.60 -11.19 -1.01
C PRO A 146 22.80 -11.57 0.23
N ARG A 147 21.60 -12.12 0.09
CA ARG A 147 20.76 -12.47 1.24
C ARG A 147 21.43 -13.52 2.12
N GLY A 148 21.80 -13.12 3.30
CA GLY A 148 22.01 -14.08 4.37
C GLY A 148 20.69 -14.35 5.10
N ALA A 149 20.40 -15.58 5.49
CA ALA A 149 19.19 -15.94 6.23
C ALA A 149 18.98 -15.08 7.49
N SER A 150 20.05 -14.71 8.20
CA SER A 150 20.01 -13.84 9.36
C SER A 150 19.49 -12.42 9.04
N LYS A 151 19.90 -11.86 7.90
CA LYS A 151 19.41 -10.53 7.45
C LYS A 151 17.95 -10.58 7.06
N GLY A 152 17.52 -11.63 6.36
CA GLY A 152 16.13 -11.85 5.99
C GLY A 152 15.22 -11.96 7.20
N LYS A 153 15.59 -12.75 8.20
CA LYS A 153 14.84 -12.90 9.47
C LYS A 153 14.65 -11.56 10.20
N ASN A 154 15.73 -10.79 10.34
CA ASN A 154 15.64 -9.49 11.02
C ASN A 154 14.72 -8.51 10.27
N VAL A 155 14.87 -8.41 8.95
CA VAL A 155 14.03 -7.52 8.13
C VAL A 155 12.57 -7.95 8.17
N THR A 156 12.28 -9.24 8.06
CA THR A 156 10.91 -9.78 8.17
C THR A 156 10.29 -9.45 9.52
N LYS A 157 11.06 -9.60 10.62
CA LYS A 157 10.63 -9.21 11.97
C LYS A 157 10.27 -7.73 12.03
N ILE A 158 11.14 -6.84 11.52
CA ILE A 158 10.89 -5.39 11.47
C ILE A 158 9.60 -5.09 10.70
N ILE A 159 9.40 -5.68 9.53
CA ILE A 159 8.20 -5.45 8.73
C ILE A 159 6.95 -5.95 9.46
N LYS A 160 6.99 -7.15 10.05
CA LYS A 160 5.86 -7.70 10.82
C LYS A 160 5.52 -6.86 12.05
N GLU A 161 6.53 -6.31 12.76
CA GLU A 161 6.33 -5.39 13.89
C GLU A 161 5.73 -4.06 13.42
N PHE A 162 6.22 -3.48 12.30
CA PHE A 162 5.64 -2.28 11.70
C PHE A 162 4.15 -2.45 11.41
N LEU A 163 3.76 -3.55 10.78
CA LEU A 163 2.37 -3.82 10.40
C LEU A 163 1.42 -3.97 11.60
N LYS A 164 1.95 -4.22 12.79
CA LYS A 164 1.15 -4.29 14.04
C LYS A 164 0.88 -2.92 14.66
N ILE A 165 1.54 -1.85 14.18
CA ILE A 165 1.34 -0.51 14.74
C ILE A 165 -0.10 -0.07 14.46
N LYS A 166 -0.86 0.10 15.54
CA LYS A 166 -2.20 0.67 15.55
C LYS A 166 -2.34 1.55 16.79
N CYS A 167 -2.61 2.82 16.60
CA CYS A 167 -2.65 3.78 17.70
C CYS A 167 -3.64 4.93 17.39
N PRO A 168 -4.07 5.73 18.39
CA PRO A 168 -4.77 6.98 18.16
C PRO A 168 -3.96 7.88 17.24
N ILE A 169 -4.63 8.62 16.35
CA ILE A 169 -3.98 9.40 15.29
C ILE A 169 -3.02 10.45 15.81
N ASN A 170 -3.30 11.06 16.96
CA ASN A 170 -2.44 12.05 17.60
C ASN A 170 -1.13 11.48 18.14
N LYS A 171 -1.01 10.15 18.26
CA LYS A 171 0.20 9.44 18.66
C LYS A 171 0.93 8.81 17.47
N ALA A 172 0.38 8.88 16.26
CA ALA A 172 0.91 8.14 15.11
C ALA A 172 2.36 8.50 14.78
N ALA A 173 2.71 9.78 14.72
CA ALA A 173 4.07 10.22 14.45
C ALA A 173 5.05 9.76 15.53
N SER A 174 4.70 9.91 16.82
CA SER A 174 5.55 9.51 17.93
C SER A 174 5.78 7.99 17.97
N GLU A 175 4.74 7.19 17.78
CA GLU A 175 4.83 5.73 17.74
C GLU A 175 5.70 5.24 16.56
N LEU A 176 5.50 5.82 15.38
CA LEU A 176 6.32 5.50 14.21
C LEU A 176 7.78 5.91 14.40
N ASN A 177 8.05 7.10 14.93
CA ASN A 177 9.42 7.58 15.17
C ASN A 177 10.14 6.75 16.24
N ASN A 178 9.45 6.35 17.30
CA ASN A 178 9.98 5.43 18.30
C ASN A 178 10.31 4.06 17.69
N PHE A 179 9.43 3.53 16.83
CA PHE A 179 9.67 2.30 16.11
C PHE A 179 10.88 2.41 15.18
N PHE A 180 11.03 3.49 14.40
CA PHE A 180 12.15 3.70 13.50
C PHE A 180 13.46 3.84 14.27
N LYS A 181 13.48 4.61 15.36
CA LYS A 181 14.65 4.76 16.25
C LYS A 181 15.08 3.41 16.82
N LYS A 182 14.15 2.63 17.40
CA LYS A 182 14.40 1.29 17.95
C LYS A 182 15.06 0.36 16.93
N ASN A 183 14.61 0.42 15.66
CA ASN A 183 15.09 -0.45 14.59
C ASN A 183 16.25 0.16 13.77
N LYS A 184 16.84 1.29 14.21
CA LYS A 184 17.93 2.02 13.55
C LYS A 184 17.61 2.38 12.09
N ILE A 185 16.35 2.71 11.83
CA ILE A 185 15.87 3.16 10.51
C ILE A 185 15.96 4.70 10.50
N ASN A 186 16.79 5.25 9.62
CA ASN A 186 16.91 6.70 9.46
C ASN A 186 15.71 7.25 8.66
N LEU A 187 14.59 7.39 9.36
CA LEU A 187 13.34 7.95 8.87
C LEU A 187 12.65 8.69 10.01
N VAL A 188 12.16 9.89 9.71
CA VAL A 188 11.37 10.71 10.63
C VAL A 188 10.05 11.03 9.94
N VAL A 189 8.95 10.79 10.63
CA VAL A 189 7.60 11.12 10.18
C VAL A 189 7.08 12.29 11.00
N ASP A 190 6.69 13.36 10.32
CA ASP A 190 6.07 14.53 10.94
C ASP A 190 4.56 14.23 11.21
N GLN A 191 4.00 14.83 12.27
CA GLN A 191 2.56 14.77 12.55
C GLN A 191 1.72 15.35 11.39
N ASN A 192 2.29 16.22 10.57
CA ASN A 192 1.64 16.76 9.38
C ASN A 192 1.34 15.72 8.28
N TYR A 193 1.92 14.50 8.37
CA TYR A 193 1.51 13.36 7.53
C TYR A 193 0.10 12.84 7.85
N PHE A 194 -0.47 13.28 8.98
CA PHE A 194 -1.76 12.82 9.44
C PHE A 194 -2.75 13.99 9.52
N PRO A 195 -4.02 13.79 9.19
CA PRO A 195 -5.03 14.80 9.38
C PRO A 195 -5.20 15.11 10.87
N ASN A 196 -5.47 16.36 11.19
CA ASN A 196 -5.72 16.77 12.57
C ASN A 196 -6.99 16.11 13.10
N SER A 197 -6.86 15.43 14.25
CA SER A 197 -7.96 14.75 14.95
C SER A 197 -8.97 15.70 15.62
N ASN A 198 -8.72 17.00 15.61
CA ASN A 198 -9.55 18.00 16.31
C ASN A 198 -10.91 18.27 15.65
N ASN A 199 -11.33 17.43 14.72
CA ASN A 199 -12.66 17.53 14.15
C ASN A 199 -13.71 17.07 15.18
N LYS A 200 -14.20 18.01 16.00
CA LYS A 200 -15.43 17.87 16.83
C LYS A 200 -16.68 17.52 15.99
N ILE A 201 -16.51 17.23 14.71
CA ILE A 201 -17.58 17.04 13.72
C ILE A 201 -18.24 15.66 13.85
N SER A 202 -17.56 14.67 14.46
CA SER A 202 -18.10 13.30 14.51
C SER A 202 -17.81 12.60 15.84
N LYS A 203 -18.70 11.70 16.22
CA LYS A 203 -18.52 10.78 17.36
C LYS A 203 -17.59 9.60 16.99
N LEU A 204 -16.56 9.85 16.17
CA LEU A 204 -15.67 8.80 15.68
C LEU A 204 -14.36 8.77 16.45
N ASN A 205 -13.90 7.57 16.76
CA ASN A 205 -12.54 7.34 17.21
C ASN A 205 -11.60 7.31 16.01
N VAL A 206 -10.56 8.14 16.02
CA VAL A 206 -9.60 8.24 14.89
C VAL A 206 -8.33 7.49 15.20
N PHE A 207 -8.01 6.49 14.37
CA PHE A 207 -6.84 5.63 14.53
C PHE A 207 -5.95 5.66 13.30
N PHE A 208 -4.65 5.56 13.54
CA PHE A 208 -3.68 5.14 12.54
C PHE A 208 -3.50 3.62 12.57
N SER A 209 -3.35 3.00 11.40
CA SER A 209 -2.98 1.59 11.27
C SER A 209 -2.00 1.40 10.12
N ALA A 210 -0.80 0.93 10.44
CA ALA A 210 0.26 0.69 9.45
C ALA A 210 -0.06 -0.44 8.47
N SER A 211 -0.96 -1.37 8.83
CA SER A 211 -1.41 -2.44 7.95
C SER A 211 -2.60 -2.04 7.06
N PHE A 212 -3.22 -0.88 7.30
CA PHE A 212 -4.37 -0.44 6.53
C PHE A 212 -3.96 0.13 5.17
N GLY A 213 -4.80 -0.05 4.13
CA GLY A 213 -4.53 0.40 2.76
C GLY A 213 -4.02 -0.69 1.81
N ARG A 214 -3.95 -1.95 2.29
CA ARG A 214 -3.46 -3.09 1.52
C ARG A 214 -4.46 -3.68 0.53
N GLN A 215 -5.67 -3.11 0.40
CA GLN A 215 -6.74 -3.74 -0.39
C GLN A 215 -6.74 -3.36 -1.88
N LEU A 216 -6.12 -2.24 -2.25
CA LEU A 216 -6.13 -1.73 -3.63
C LEU A 216 -4.73 -1.30 -4.08
N GLU A 217 -4.34 -1.72 -5.28
CA GLU A 217 -2.99 -1.51 -5.85
C GLU A 217 -2.71 -0.06 -6.20
N TYR A 218 -3.72 0.71 -6.57
CA TYR A 218 -3.55 2.05 -7.12
C TYR A 218 -3.27 3.14 -6.10
N TYR A 219 -3.50 2.90 -4.80
CA TYR A 219 -3.20 3.90 -3.77
C TYR A 219 -1.70 4.13 -3.62
N THR A 220 -1.32 5.41 -3.44
CA THR A 220 0.09 5.85 -3.38
C THR A 220 0.48 6.49 -2.06
N GLY A 221 -0.47 7.08 -1.34
CA GLY A 221 -0.25 7.86 -0.12
C GLY A 221 -1.21 7.51 1.00
N MET A 222 -1.87 8.54 1.55
CA MET A 222 -2.89 8.42 2.57
C MET A 222 -4.06 7.58 2.07
N VAL A 223 -4.58 6.71 2.93
CA VAL A 223 -5.79 5.91 2.73
C VAL A 223 -6.64 5.95 3.98
N PHE A 224 -7.96 5.92 3.86
CA PHE A 224 -8.83 5.91 5.00
C PHE A 224 -10.13 5.12 4.76
N LYS A 225 -10.75 4.72 5.87
CA LYS A 225 -12.12 4.20 5.87
C LYS A 225 -12.87 4.71 7.10
N ILE A 226 -14.16 4.85 6.95
CA ILE A 226 -15.07 5.21 8.01
C ILE A 226 -16.04 4.05 8.22
N ASP A 227 -15.98 3.47 9.39
CA ASP A 227 -16.90 2.44 9.85
C ASP A 227 -17.83 3.07 10.92
N ILE A 228 -19.14 2.90 10.78
CA ILE A 228 -20.13 3.36 11.76
C ILE A 228 -20.91 2.17 12.34
N ILE A 229 -21.40 2.34 13.56
CA ILE A 229 -22.28 1.35 14.19
C ILE A 229 -23.72 1.91 14.17
N SER A 230 -24.58 1.21 13.45
CA SER A 230 -26.01 1.50 13.38
C SER A 230 -26.78 0.19 13.56
N ASN A 231 -27.79 0.20 14.42
CA ASN A 231 -28.58 -0.99 14.75
C ASN A 231 -27.72 -2.21 15.14
N SER A 232 -26.69 -1.99 15.96
CA SER A 232 -25.72 -3.01 16.41
C SER A 232 -24.92 -3.67 15.28
N LYS A 233 -24.93 -3.11 14.06
CA LYS A 233 -24.13 -3.60 12.92
C LYS A 233 -23.04 -2.60 12.56
N ILE A 234 -21.86 -3.13 12.23
CA ILE A 234 -20.77 -2.31 11.68
C ILE A 234 -21.01 -2.15 10.18
N ILE A 235 -21.09 -0.90 9.75
CA ILE A 235 -21.27 -0.52 8.34
C ILE A 235 -20.04 0.24 7.89
N ASN A 236 -19.33 -0.27 6.86
CA ASN A 236 -18.30 0.51 6.16
C ASN A 236 -19.01 1.49 5.23
N CYS A 237 -19.16 2.73 5.68
CA CYS A 237 -19.96 3.72 4.96
C CYS A 237 -19.14 4.55 3.97
N CYS A 238 -17.84 4.75 4.22
CA CYS A 238 -16.98 5.52 3.34
C CYS A 238 -15.57 4.97 3.32
N ALA A 239 -14.93 4.97 2.15
CA ALA A 239 -13.52 4.67 2.00
C ALA A 239 -12.92 5.53 0.89
N GLY A 240 -11.62 5.85 1.03
CA GLY A 240 -10.91 6.67 0.06
C GLY A 240 -9.40 6.67 0.26
N GLY A 241 -8.70 7.48 -0.54
CA GLY A 241 -7.26 7.66 -0.44
C GLY A 241 -6.66 8.35 -1.65
N ARG A 242 -5.34 8.55 -1.60
CA ARG A 242 -4.52 9.19 -2.63
C ARG A 242 -4.02 8.18 -3.66
N TYR A 243 -4.12 8.52 -4.95
CA TYR A 243 -3.78 7.64 -6.07
C TYR A 243 -3.12 8.38 -7.25
N ASP A 244 -2.08 9.14 -6.97
CA ASP A 244 -1.40 10.04 -7.94
C ASP A 244 -0.83 9.36 -9.19
N ARG A 245 -0.67 8.02 -9.16
CA ARG A 245 -0.16 7.28 -10.32
C ARG A 245 -1.26 6.77 -11.26
N LEU A 246 -2.51 6.74 -10.83
CA LEU A 246 -3.58 6.11 -11.59
C LEU A 246 -3.70 6.70 -13.01
N ILE A 247 -3.67 8.01 -13.13
CA ILE A 247 -3.83 8.71 -14.41
C ILE A 247 -2.63 8.44 -15.34
N SER A 248 -1.40 8.37 -14.78
CA SER A 248 -0.22 8.01 -15.56
C SER A 248 -0.19 6.51 -15.92
N ASP A 249 -0.66 5.65 -15.03
CA ASP A 249 -0.77 4.20 -15.30
C ASP A 249 -1.82 3.92 -16.40
N LEU A 250 -2.81 4.81 -16.57
CA LEU A 250 -3.79 4.79 -17.65
C LEU A 250 -3.30 5.45 -18.97
N GLY A 251 -2.03 5.86 -19.04
CA GLY A 251 -1.40 6.34 -20.27
C GLY A 251 -1.12 7.85 -20.36
N SER A 252 -1.44 8.62 -19.32
CA SER A 252 -1.06 10.04 -19.28
C SER A 252 0.46 10.21 -19.15
N LYS A 253 1.05 11.11 -19.93
CA LYS A 253 2.45 11.51 -19.80
C LYS A 253 2.71 12.42 -18.60
N LYS A 254 1.67 13.04 -18.05
CA LYS A 254 1.76 13.96 -16.91
C LYS A 254 1.48 13.23 -15.62
N LYS A 255 2.25 13.54 -14.58
CA LYS A 255 1.90 13.19 -13.20
C LYS A 255 0.78 14.11 -12.75
N VAL A 256 -0.32 13.55 -12.27
CA VAL A 256 -1.49 14.29 -11.83
C VAL A 256 -1.81 13.81 -10.41
N SER A 257 -1.78 14.73 -9.46
CA SER A 257 -2.20 14.47 -8.09
C SER A 257 -3.69 14.11 -8.07
N ALA A 258 -4.05 13.08 -7.34
CA ALA A 258 -5.43 12.65 -7.23
C ALA A 258 -5.71 12.00 -5.87
N VAL A 259 -6.79 12.44 -5.24
CA VAL A 259 -7.32 11.87 -3.99
C VAL A 259 -8.84 11.89 -4.03
N GLY A 260 -9.48 10.85 -3.50
CA GLY A 260 -10.92 10.79 -3.51
C GLY A 260 -11.51 9.84 -2.49
N ALA A 261 -12.82 9.86 -2.38
CA ALA A 261 -13.59 9.02 -1.48
C ALA A 261 -14.91 8.59 -2.10
N ALA A 262 -15.41 7.43 -1.69
CA ALA A 262 -16.73 6.94 -2.06
C ALA A 262 -17.50 6.45 -0.83
N PHE A 263 -18.77 6.85 -0.79
CA PHE A 263 -19.77 6.33 0.13
C PHE A 263 -20.50 5.15 -0.49
N ASN A 264 -20.71 4.10 0.29
CA ASN A 264 -21.62 3.02 -0.02
C ASN A 264 -23.02 3.39 0.47
N LEU A 265 -24.01 3.33 -0.42
CA LEU A 265 -25.42 3.63 -0.13
C LEU A 265 -26.18 2.35 0.19
#